data_56a6c7788510f7638e65fd4bcc6c7577
#
_entry.id   56a6c7788510f7638e65fd4bcc6c7577
#
_cell.length_a   1.000
_cell.length_b   1.000
_cell.length_c   1.000
_cell.angle_alpha   90.00
_cell.angle_beta   90.00
_cell.angle_gamma   90.00
#
_symmetry.space_group_name_H-M   'P 1'
#
loop_
_entity.id
_entity.type
_entity.pdbx_description
1 polymer ?
#
loop_
_entity_poly.entity_id
_entity_poly.type
_entity_poly.pdbx_seq_one_letter_code
_entity_poly.pdbx_strand_id
1 'polypeptide(L)'
;MNTSKQLSRRHLLQILSGAPMLPLGALSGLAQASDQVPASAGKLRSVSFGSMPAPSLANPAEMTTMQVGSTLKATFADGHVREFALSYQPFFVSGDKVSDGQGGQVLSGGYFDIHNQPIIDKTVPGQERQFFSDGPDGTSLLSVPKAKVSGVKGHPVFAVVQFEYTSRAQDGVTPMYGRLPSPIAVLTLDQHPTTGHLRLVKYHNVDTSKAHGLWITC
;
A
#
# COMPACT_ATOMS: atom_id res chain seq x y z
N MET A 1 -2.82 -11.87 -37.81
CA MET A 1 -2.75 -10.45 -37.46
C MET A 1 -3.54 -10.27 -36.17
N ASN A 2 -2.83 -10.21 -35.06
CA ASN A 2 -3.44 -10.14 -33.72
C ASN A 2 -3.28 -8.72 -33.19
N THR A 3 -4.31 -7.90 -33.35
CA THR A 3 -4.33 -6.53 -32.83
C THR A 3 -4.65 -6.58 -31.34
N SER A 4 -3.62 -6.51 -30.50
CA SER A 4 -3.77 -6.26 -29.08
C SER A 4 -4.34 -4.85 -28.89
N LYS A 5 -5.62 -4.71 -28.51
CA LYS A 5 -6.20 -3.45 -28.10
C LYS A 5 -5.51 -2.99 -26.81
N GLN A 6 -4.62 -2.01 -26.92
CA GLN A 6 -4.09 -1.31 -25.76
C GLN A 6 -5.24 -0.59 -25.06
N LEU A 7 -5.45 -0.90 -23.78
CA LEU A 7 -6.34 -0.13 -22.92
C LEU A 7 -5.78 1.30 -22.80
N SER A 8 -6.56 2.28 -23.23
CA SER A 8 -6.13 3.69 -23.12
C SER A 8 -6.06 4.11 -21.66
N ARG A 9 -5.14 5.02 -21.33
CA ARG A 9 -4.97 5.60 -19.98
C ARG A 9 -6.30 6.14 -19.40
N ARG A 10 -7.21 6.60 -20.25
CA ARG A 10 -8.54 7.09 -19.86
C ARG A 10 -9.43 5.97 -19.32
N HIS A 11 -9.39 4.77 -19.89
CA HIS A 11 -10.15 3.62 -19.38
C HIS A 11 -9.60 3.09 -18.06
N LEU A 12 -8.29 3.16 -17.87
CA LEU A 12 -7.66 2.79 -16.58
C LEU A 12 -8.08 3.77 -15.48
N LEU A 13 -8.08 5.08 -15.76
CA LEU A 13 -8.50 6.10 -14.81
C LEU A 13 -10.00 6.04 -14.49
N GLN A 14 -10.85 5.66 -15.43
CA GLN A 14 -12.29 5.48 -15.19
C GLN A 14 -12.58 4.24 -14.33
N ILE A 15 -11.74 3.22 -14.37
CA ILE A 15 -11.83 2.06 -13.48
C ILE A 15 -11.34 2.42 -12.08
N LEU A 16 -10.34 3.29 -11.96
CA LEU A 16 -9.74 3.69 -10.69
C LEU A 16 -10.49 4.81 -9.96
N SER A 17 -11.21 5.68 -10.70
CA SER A 17 -11.91 6.85 -10.10
C SER A 17 -13.26 6.54 -9.47
N GLY A 18 -13.76 5.32 -9.56
CA GLY A 18 -15.07 4.91 -9.03
C GLY A 18 -15.03 3.81 -7.96
N ALA A 19 -13.84 3.28 -7.64
CA ALA A 19 -13.71 2.26 -6.61
C ALA A 19 -12.73 2.73 -5.53
N PRO A 20 -13.06 2.61 -4.23
CA PRO A 20 -12.05 2.72 -3.19
C PRO A 20 -10.94 1.73 -3.52
N MET A 21 -9.69 2.17 -3.47
CA MET A 21 -8.53 1.32 -3.76
C MET A 21 -8.57 0.12 -2.83
N LEU A 22 -8.96 -1.03 -3.38
CA LEU A 22 -8.83 -2.28 -2.67
C LEU A 22 -7.34 -2.59 -2.57
N PRO A 23 -6.77 -2.78 -1.38
CA PRO A 23 -5.49 -3.43 -1.30
C PRO A 23 -5.61 -4.77 -2.04
N LEU A 24 -4.71 -5.04 -2.97
CA LEU A 24 -4.65 -6.32 -3.72
C LEU A 24 -4.63 -7.55 -2.77
N GLY A 25 -4.31 -7.34 -1.50
CA GLY A 25 -4.46 -8.32 -0.42
C GLY A 25 -5.90 -8.75 -0.13
N ALA A 26 -6.91 -7.92 -0.46
CA ALA A 26 -8.31 -8.33 -0.35
C ALA A 26 -8.68 -9.47 -1.33
N LEU A 27 -7.87 -9.70 -2.35
CA LEU A 27 -8.00 -10.84 -3.25
C LEU A 27 -7.48 -12.16 -2.63
N SER A 28 -6.80 -12.12 -1.47
CA SER A 28 -6.28 -13.32 -0.81
C SER A 28 -7.36 -14.22 -0.18
N GLY A 29 -8.58 -13.71 0.04
CA GLY A 29 -9.75 -14.55 0.34
C GLY A 29 -10.19 -15.45 -0.81
N LEU A 30 -9.62 -15.27 -2.01
CA LEU A 30 -9.90 -16.06 -3.22
C LEU A 30 -9.43 -17.52 -3.10
N ALA A 31 -8.47 -17.80 -2.24
CA ALA A 31 -7.77 -19.08 -2.25
C ALA A 31 -8.38 -20.16 -1.36
N GLN A 32 -9.30 -19.84 -0.45
CA GLN A 32 -9.93 -20.87 0.39
C GLN A 32 -11.13 -21.56 -0.26
N ALA A 33 -11.54 -21.12 -1.45
CA ALA A 33 -12.58 -21.77 -2.24
C ALA A 33 -12.02 -22.52 -3.45
N SER A 34 -10.77 -22.98 -3.41
CA SER A 34 -10.17 -23.65 -4.54
C SER A 34 -10.20 -25.14 -4.39
N ASP A 35 -11.10 -25.76 -5.12
CA ASP A 35 -10.65 -26.85 -5.97
C ASP A 35 -10.92 -26.44 -7.41
N GLN A 36 -9.83 -26.30 -8.17
CA GLN A 36 -9.79 -26.11 -9.61
C GLN A 36 -10.49 -24.84 -10.15
N VAL A 37 -9.70 -23.79 -10.30
CA VAL A 37 -10.05 -22.71 -11.26
C VAL A 37 -9.89 -23.30 -12.66
N PRO A 38 -10.96 -23.51 -13.43
CA PRO A 38 -10.82 -23.86 -14.83
C PRO A 38 -10.02 -22.74 -15.53
N ALA A 39 -9.09 -23.09 -16.39
CA ALA A 39 -8.32 -22.15 -17.21
C ALA A 39 -9.20 -21.26 -18.14
N SER A 40 -10.51 -21.47 -18.12
CA SER A 40 -11.56 -20.70 -18.80
C SER A 40 -12.40 -19.85 -17.87
N ALA A 41 -11.86 -19.39 -16.72
CA ALA A 41 -12.56 -18.38 -15.93
C ALA A 41 -12.89 -17.21 -16.86
N GLY A 42 -14.16 -17.01 -17.14
CA GLY A 42 -14.63 -16.07 -18.13
C GLY A 42 -14.11 -14.65 -17.85
N LYS A 43 -14.08 -13.81 -18.87
CA LYS A 43 -13.68 -12.41 -18.74
C LYS A 43 -14.52 -11.75 -17.65
N LEU A 44 -13.89 -11.06 -16.71
CA LEU A 44 -14.58 -10.28 -15.67
C LEU A 44 -15.53 -9.27 -16.34
N ARG A 45 -16.81 -9.33 -15.99
CA ARG A 45 -17.86 -8.46 -16.50
C ARG A 45 -18.10 -7.26 -15.58
N SER A 46 -18.26 -7.53 -14.29
CA SER A 46 -18.54 -6.49 -13.30
C SER A 46 -18.08 -6.92 -11.91
N VAL A 47 -17.87 -5.93 -11.06
CA VAL A 47 -17.65 -6.06 -9.63
C VAL A 47 -18.65 -5.21 -8.89
N SER A 48 -19.16 -5.72 -7.76
CA SER A 48 -19.96 -4.97 -6.82
C SER A 48 -19.54 -5.28 -5.40
N PHE A 49 -19.83 -4.36 -4.48
CA PHE A 49 -19.49 -4.48 -3.07
C PHE A 49 -20.78 -4.50 -2.25
N GLY A 50 -20.84 -5.35 -1.24
CA GLY A 50 -21.86 -5.26 -0.21
C GLY A 50 -21.65 -3.98 0.62
N SER A 51 -22.73 -3.34 1.05
CA SER A 51 -22.64 -2.24 2.00
C SER A 51 -22.14 -2.73 3.36
N MET A 52 -21.35 -1.89 4.03
CA MET A 52 -20.90 -2.12 5.38
C MET A 52 -21.37 -0.94 6.25
N PRO A 53 -22.04 -1.17 7.39
CA PRO A 53 -22.37 -0.09 8.31
C PRO A 53 -21.07 0.52 8.86
N ALA A 54 -21.10 1.84 9.08
CA ALA A 54 -19.97 2.52 9.72
C ALA A 54 -19.79 2.01 11.16
N PRO A 55 -18.55 1.89 11.65
CA PRO A 55 -18.29 1.58 13.05
C PRO A 55 -19.00 2.59 13.97
N SER A 56 -19.54 2.12 15.08
CA SER A 56 -20.27 2.94 16.03
C SER A 56 -19.43 3.20 17.28
N LEU A 57 -19.51 4.42 17.82
CA LEU A 57 -18.93 4.73 19.14
C LEU A 57 -19.53 3.91 20.27
N ALA A 58 -20.73 3.33 20.07
CA ALA A 58 -21.34 2.40 21.00
C ALA A 58 -20.60 1.04 21.06
N ASN A 59 -19.81 0.72 20.02
CA ASN A 59 -18.99 -0.49 19.97
C ASN A 59 -17.55 -0.15 19.47
N PRO A 60 -16.72 0.47 20.32
CA PRO A 60 -15.37 0.89 19.93
C PRO A 60 -14.47 -0.24 19.45
N ALA A 61 -14.74 -1.50 19.86
CA ALA A 61 -13.97 -2.66 19.42
C ALA A 61 -14.07 -2.89 17.91
N GLU A 62 -15.15 -2.47 17.26
CA GLU A 62 -15.29 -2.55 15.79
C GLU A 62 -14.31 -1.65 15.06
N MET A 63 -13.89 -0.54 15.67
CA MET A 63 -12.94 0.42 15.07
C MET A 63 -11.51 -0.12 15.02
N THR A 64 -11.20 -1.15 15.81
CA THR A 64 -9.87 -1.77 15.88
C THR A 64 -9.79 -3.09 15.12
N THR A 65 -10.90 -3.57 14.56
CA THR A 65 -10.91 -4.83 13.81
C THR A 65 -10.32 -4.65 12.41
N MET A 66 -9.52 -5.62 11.99
CA MET A 66 -8.99 -5.70 10.63
C MET A 66 -9.96 -6.41 9.66
N GLN A 67 -11.11 -6.84 10.14
CA GLN A 67 -12.14 -7.44 9.30
C GLN A 67 -13.04 -6.37 8.70
N VAL A 68 -13.40 -6.57 7.45
CA VAL A 68 -14.34 -5.72 6.73
C VAL A 68 -15.67 -6.48 6.65
N GLY A 69 -16.75 -5.92 7.22
CA GLY A 69 -18.08 -6.52 7.21
C GLY A 69 -18.76 -6.45 5.84
N SER A 70 -17.99 -6.52 4.76
CA SER A 70 -18.44 -6.43 3.38
C SER A 70 -17.89 -7.58 2.55
N THR A 71 -18.50 -7.82 1.40
CA THR A 71 -18.08 -8.81 0.41
C THR A 71 -17.85 -8.15 -0.94
N LEU A 72 -16.90 -8.68 -1.70
CA LEU A 72 -16.74 -8.40 -3.12
C LEU A 72 -17.46 -9.50 -3.91
N LYS A 73 -18.36 -9.09 -4.81
CA LYS A 73 -19.04 -9.98 -5.75
C LYS A 73 -18.49 -9.71 -7.15
N ALA A 74 -17.82 -10.70 -7.74
CA ALA A 74 -17.30 -10.67 -9.10
C ALA A 74 -18.22 -11.47 -10.02
N THR A 75 -18.73 -10.84 -11.09
CA THR A 75 -19.55 -11.48 -12.12
C THR A 75 -18.72 -11.62 -13.39
N PHE A 76 -18.69 -12.81 -13.96
CA PHE A 76 -17.97 -13.13 -15.18
C PHE A 76 -18.90 -13.15 -16.40
N ALA A 77 -18.32 -13.09 -17.61
CA ALA A 77 -19.05 -13.00 -18.87
C ALA A 77 -19.91 -14.23 -19.17
N ASP A 78 -19.55 -15.38 -18.62
CA ASP A 78 -20.29 -16.64 -18.67
C ASP A 78 -21.46 -16.73 -17.67
N GLY A 79 -21.70 -15.65 -16.90
CA GLY A 79 -22.74 -15.57 -15.85
C GLY A 79 -22.31 -16.15 -14.50
N HIS A 80 -21.11 -16.72 -14.40
CA HIS A 80 -20.60 -17.22 -13.12
C HIS A 80 -20.38 -16.07 -12.13
N VAL A 81 -20.72 -16.27 -10.86
CA VAL A 81 -20.55 -15.29 -9.79
C VAL A 81 -19.66 -15.89 -8.71
N ARG A 82 -18.70 -15.10 -8.22
CA ARG A 82 -17.89 -15.43 -7.06
C ARG A 82 -18.02 -14.34 -6.01
N GLU A 83 -18.10 -14.74 -4.76
CA GLU A 83 -18.13 -13.84 -3.61
C GLU A 83 -16.88 -14.03 -2.76
N PHE A 84 -16.36 -12.91 -2.25
CA PHE A 84 -15.14 -12.88 -1.47
C PHE A 84 -15.35 -12.02 -0.24
N ALA A 85 -15.01 -12.56 0.92
CA ALA A 85 -14.90 -11.77 2.14
C ALA A 85 -13.74 -10.78 2.01
N LEU A 86 -13.94 -9.55 2.45
CA LEU A 86 -12.93 -8.50 2.44
C LEU A 86 -12.19 -8.45 3.78
N SER A 87 -10.92 -8.12 3.74
CA SER A 87 -10.10 -7.89 4.93
C SER A 87 -9.00 -6.88 4.64
N TYR A 88 -8.46 -6.25 5.68
CA TYR A 88 -7.25 -5.44 5.58
C TYR A 88 -6.01 -6.31 5.80
N GLN A 89 -4.97 -6.05 5.03
CA GLN A 89 -3.66 -6.65 5.21
C GLN A 89 -2.61 -5.54 5.27
N PRO A 90 -2.03 -5.26 6.46
CA PRO A 90 -0.95 -4.29 6.56
C PRO A 90 0.32 -4.82 5.92
N PHE A 91 1.04 -3.97 5.19
CA PHE A 91 2.37 -4.27 4.64
C PHE A 91 3.47 -3.87 5.60
N PHE A 92 3.27 -2.79 6.34
CA PHE A 92 4.16 -2.23 7.36
C PHE A 92 3.34 -1.34 8.30
N VAL A 93 3.95 -0.98 9.43
CA VAL A 93 3.46 0.04 10.35
C VAL A 93 4.46 1.19 10.32
N SER A 94 4.00 2.44 10.20
CA SER A 94 4.88 3.62 10.25
C SER A 94 5.66 3.67 11.56
N GLY A 95 6.95 3.98 11.48
CA GLY A 95 7.84 3.93 12.63
C GLY A 95 8.49 2.59 12.91
N ASP A 96 8.07 1.51 12.26
CA ASP A 96 8.75 0.23 12.35
C ASP A 96 10.04 0.20 11.51
N LYS A 97 11.01 -0.60 11.95
CA LYS A 97 12.17 -0.94 11.14
C LYS A 97 11.82 -2.05 10.18
N VAL A 98 11.93 -1.78 8.89
CA VAL A 98 11.61 -2.71 7.80
C VAL A 98 12.85 -2.99 6.96
N SER A 99 12.87 -4.14 6.27
CA SER A 99 14.00 -4.52 5.43
C SER A 99 14.20 -3.55 4.25
N ASP A 100 15.45 -3.12 4.02
CA ASP A 100 15.86 -2.38 2.83
C ASP A 100 16.13 -3.30 1.61
N GLY A 101 16.09 -4.61 1.83
CA GLY A 101 16.39 -5.63 0.83
C GLY A 101 17.89 -5.79 0.50
N GLN A 102 18.78 -5.17 1.28
CA GLN A 102 20.24 -5.24 1.13
C GLN A 102 20.92 -5.81 2.38
N GLY A 103 20.14 -6.35 3.31
CA GLY A 103 20.61 -6.88 4.59
C GLY A 103 20.54 -5.87 5.74
N GLY A 104 20.13 -4.63 5.48
CA GLY A 104 19.88 -3.60 6.45
C GLY A 104 18.40 -3.39 6.75
N GLN A 105 18.13 -2.38 7.55
CA GLN A 105 16.79 -1.92 7.90
C GLN A 105 16.68 -0.41 7.75
N VAL A 106 15.49 0.05 7.40
CA VAL A 106 15.12 1.46 7.28
C VAL A 106 13.86 1.73 8.08
N LEU A 107 13.75 2.93 8.64
CA LEU A 107 12.55 3.36 9.36
C LEU A 107 11.44 3.68 8.36
N SER A 108 10.31 2.99 8.45
CA SER A 108 9.16 3.24 7.59
C SER A 108 8.54 4.61 7.87
N GLY A 109 8.31 5.40 6.82
CA GLY A 109 7.87 6.78 6.95
C GLY A 109 8.93 7.75 7.51
N GLY A 110 10.19 7.31 7.63
CA GLY A 110 11.28 8.13 8.17
C GLY A 110 11.55 9.39 7.35
N TYR A 111 11.80 10.51 8.04
CA TYR A 111 12.17 11.79 7.40
C TYR A 111 13.67 11.87 7.14
N PHE A 112 14.00 12.40 5.97
CA PHE A 112 15.38 12.65 5.54
C PHE A 112 15.51 14.10 5.05
N ASP A 113 16.68 14.67 5.27
CA ASP A 113 17.00 16.02 4.79
C ASP A 113 17.40 16.01 3.30
N ILE A 114 17.72 17.21 2.78
CA ILE A 114 18.16 17.39 1.37
C ILE A 114 19.50 16.71 1.04
N HIS A 115 20.21 16.20 2.03
CA HIS A 115 21.45 15.44 1.89
C HIS A 115 21.22 13.94 2.13
N ASN A 116 19.95 13.52 2.20
CA ASN A 116 19.55 12.14 2.50
C ASN A 116 20.06 11.65 3.86
N GLN A 117 20.15 12.58 4.85
CA GLN A 117 20.48 12.23 6.21
C GLN A 117 19.19 12.15 7.04
N PRO A 118 19.08 11.19 7.98
CA PRO A 118 17.93 11.10 8.88
C PRO A 118 17.75 12.39 9.69
N ILE A 119 16.55 12.92 9.70
CA ILE A 119 16.21 14.08 10.54
C ILE A 119 15.87 13.57 11.94
N ILE A 120 16.65 13.98 12.94
CA ILE A 120 16.55 13.45 14.30
C ILE A 120 15.70 14.38 15.18
N ASP A 121 14.72 13.82 15.82
CA ASP A 121 13.96 14.44 16.91
C ASP A 121 14.80 14.40 18.19
N LYS A 122 15.10 15.57 18.71
CA LYS A 122 15.88 15.78 19.95
C LYS A 122 15.05 16.44 21.05
N THR A 123 13.74 16.50 20.90
CA THR A 123 12.86 17.18 21.84
C THR A 123 12.74 16.48 23.19
N VAL A 124 13.06 15.18 23.24
CA VAL A 124 13.14 14.42 24.51
C VAL A 124 14.60 13.99 24.72
N PRO A 125 15.35 14.67 25.63
CA PRO A 125 16.75 14.35 25.89
C PRO A 125 16.95 12.89 26.30
N GLY A 126 17.96 12.23 25.70
CA GLY A 126 18.28 10.82 25.97
C GLY A 126 17.34 9.82 25.29
N GLN A 127 16.41 10.29 24.48
CA GLN A 127 15.50 9.47 23.69
C GLN A 127 15.45 9.94 22.22
N GLU A 128 16.57 10.43 21.74
CA GLU A 128 16.66 10.93 20.37
C GLU A 128 16.30 9.81 19.38
N ARG A 129 15.45 10.14 18.42
CA ARG A 129 15.03 9.19 17.37
C ARG A 129 14.83 9.91 16.03
N GLN A 130 14.92 9.18 14.95
CA GLN A 130 14.53 9.74 13.66
C GLN A 130 13.04 10.10 13.67
N PHE A 131 12.71 11.28 13.15
CA PHE A 131 11.32 11.59 12.85
C PHE A 131 10.73 10.62 11.83
N PHE A 132 9.47 10.27 11.98
CA PHE A 132 8.72 9.52 11.00
C PHE A 132 7.28 10.07 10.90
N SER A 133 6.70 9.94 9.71
CA SER A 133 5.28 10.23 9.50
C SER A 133 4.44 9.04 9.94
N ASP A 134 3.35 9.31 10.63
CA ASP A 134 2.32 8.34 11.01
C ASP A 134 1.15 8.28 10.02
N GLY A 135 1.18 9.15 8.99
CA GLY A 135 0.13 9.28 7.99
C GLY A 135 0.57 8.85 6.58
N PRO A 136 0.55 7.56 6.20
CA PRO A 136 0.61 7.19 4.80
C PRO A 136 -0.67 7.70 4.10
N ASP A 137 -0.50 8.46 3.00
CA ASP A 137 -1.59 9.10 2.26
C ASP A 137 -1.69 8.54 0.84
N GLY A 138 -1.14 9.26 -0.13
CA GLY A 138 -1.20 8.85 -1.54
C GLY A 138 -0.49 7.52 -1.79
N THR A 139 -1.24 6.51 -2.22
CA THR A 139 -0.67 5.19 -2.52
C THR A 139 -1.03 4.73 -3.93
N SER A 140 -0.03 4.31 -4.69
CA SER A 140 -0.20 3.72 -6.03
C SER A 140 0.41 2.33 -6.08
N LEU A 141 -0.30 1.38 -6.69
CA LEU A 141 0.21 0.04 -6.98
C LEU A 141 0.54 -0.09 -8.46
N LEU A 142 1.73 -0.60 -8.74
CA LEU A 142 2.28 -0.72 -10.08
C LEU A 142 2.74 -2.16 -10.34
N SER A 143 2.34 -2.71 -11.48
CA SER A 143 2.90 -3.95 -12.00
C SER A 143 3.79 -3.63 -13.20
N VAL A 144 5.05 -4.07 -13.14
CA VAL A 144 6.01 -3.89 -14.24
C VAL A 144 6.17 -5.24 -14.95
N PRO A 145 5.74 -5.36 -16.21
CA PRO A 145 5.84 -6.60 -16.95
C PRO A 145 7.28 -7.12 -17.01
N LYS A 146 7.46 -8.41 -16.73
CA LYS A 146 8.76 -9.11 -16.76
C LYS A 146 9.80 -8.60 -15.75
N ALA A 147 9.42 -7.76 -14.79
CA ALA A 147 10.33 -7.37 -13.72
C ALA A 147 10.82 -8.60 -12.95
N LYS A 148 12.13 -8.63 -12.69
CA LYS A 148 12.77 -9.62 -11.81
C LYS A 148 13.43 -8.89 -10.67
N VAL A 149 13.04 -9.21 -9.45
CA VAL A 149 13.55 -8.55 -8.24
C VAL A 149 14.02 -9.61 -7.26
N SER A 150 15.23 -9.44 -6.74
CA SER A 150 15.76 -10.32 -5.70
C SER A 150 14.86 -10.34 -4.47
N GLY A 151 14.59 -11.53 -3.94
CA GLY A 151 13.72 -11.75 -2.78
C GLY A 151 12.23 -11.91 -3.12
N VAL A 152 11.81 -11.66 -4.37
CA VAL A 152 10.46 -11.95 -4.87
C VAL A 152 10.43 -13.34 -5.43
N LYS A 153 9.48 -14.17 -4.95
CA LYS A 153 9.29 -15.56 -5.38
C LYS A 153 8.09 -15.71 -6.33
N GLY A 154 7.09 -14.87 -6.17
CA GLY A 154 5.90 -14.81 -7.02
C GLY A 154 6.00 -13.72 -8.07
N HIS A 155 5.02 -12.82 -8.10
CA HIS A 155 4.99 -11.68 -9.03
C HIS A 155 5.40 -10.39 -8.30
N PRO A 156 6.37 -9.62 -8.83
CA PRO A 156 6.74 -8.34 -8.24
C PRO A 156 5.62 -7.31 -8.47
N VAL A 157 5.20 -6.68 -7.39
CA VAL A 157 4.31 -5.53 -7.37
C VAL A 157 5.04 -4.40 -6.65
N PHE A 158 4.98 -3.19 -7.18
CA PHE A 158 5.57 -2.02 -6.55
C PHE A 158 4.47 -1.13 -5.99
N ALA A 159 4.66 -0.67 -4.77
CA ALA A 159 3.81 0.36 -4.19
C ALA A 159 4.62 1.64 -4.03
N VAL A 160 4.08 2.77 -4.47
CA VAL A 160 4.61 4.10 -4.16
C VAL A 160 3.70 4.70 -3.10
N VAL A 161 4.28 5.04 -1.96
CA VAL A 161 3.56 5.61 -0.83
C VAL A 161 4.12 7.00 -0.56
N GLN A 162 3.28 8.00 -0.65
CA GLN A 162 3.55 9.34 -0.16
C GLN A 162 3.01 9.45 1.26
N PHE A 163 3.82 10.04 2.15
CA PHE A 163 3.42 10.25 3.53
C PHE A 163 3.05 11.71 3.75
N GLU A 164 2.12 11.91 4.64
CA GLU A 164 1.80 13.23 5.16
C GLU A 164 2.82 13.70 6.22
N TYR A 165 2.54 14.84 6.80
CA TYR A 165 3.34 15.43 7.89
C TYR A 165 3.12 14.68 9.21
N THR A 166 4.07 14.84 10.14
CA THR A 166 3.79 14.65 11.57
C THR A 166 3.39 15.97 12.20
N SER A 167 2.33 15.98 13.00
CA SER A 167 1.80 17.21 13.58
C SER A 167 2.61 17.69 14.79
N ARG A 168 3.24 16.77 15.52
CA ARG A 168 4.01 17.06 16.75
C ARG A 168 5.30 16.24 16.81
N ALA A 169 6.29 16.80 17.50
CA ALA A 169 7.49 16.07 17.88
C ALA A 169 7.20 15.06 19.01
N GLN A 170 8.22 14.30 19.39
CA GLN A 170 8.12 13.25 20.41
C GLN A 170 7.69 13.76 21.78
N ASP A 171 8.01 15.02 22.12
CA ASP A 171 7.57 15.66 23.35
C ASP A 171 6.05 15.91 23.45
N GLY A 172 5.32 15.66 22.34
CA GLY A 172 3.88 15.85 22.26
C GLY A 172 3.40 17.30 22.22
N VAL A 173 4.29 18.28 22.34
CA VAL A 173 3.94 19.71 22.40
C VAL A 173 4.56 20.55 21.28
N THR A 174 5.76 20.24 20.83
CA THR A 174 6.44 20.98 19.75
C THR A 174 5.71 20.78 18.43
N PRO A 175 5.16 21.84 17.80
CA PRO A 175 4.44 21.70 16.53
C PRO A 175 5.41 21.45 15.38
N MET A 176 5.10 20.46 14.52
CA MET A 176 5.94 20.05 13.39
C MET A 176 5.26 20.23 12.02
N TYR A 177 4.00 20.63 12.00
CA TYR A 177 3.28 20.87 10.75
C TYR A 177 4.04 21.80 9.79
N GLY A 178 4.25 21.35 8.55
CA GLY A 178 4.97 22.13 7.53
C GLY A 178 6.47 22.35 7.78
N ARG A 179 7.07 21.71 8.80
CA ARG A 179 8.49 21.88 9.15
C ARG A 179 9.41 20.79 8.60
N LEU A 180 8.84 19.70 8.13
CA LEU A 180 9.58 18.56 7.60
C LEU A 180 9.16 18.28 6.16
N PRO A 181 10.05 17.77 5.30
CA PRO A 181 9.69 17.35 3.94
C PRO A 181 8.85 16.07 4.03
N SER A 182 7.85 15.93 3.16
CA SER A 182 7.03 14.72 3.12
C SER A 182 7.84 13.55 2.54
N PRO A 183 7.95 12.42 3.25
CA PRO A 183 8.67 11.27 2.72
C PRO A 183 7.89 10.58 1.60
N ILE A 184 8.62 10.02 0.65
CA ILE A 184 8.07 9.11 -0.36
C ILE A 184 8.81 7.79 -0.27
N ALA A 185 8.08 6.69 -0.28
CA ALA A 185 8.66 5.37 -0.29
C ALA A 185 8.24 4.57 -1.52
N VAL A 186 9.14 3.71 -1.97
CA VAL A 186 8.86 2.66 -2.95
C VAL A 186 9.02 1.31 -2.26
N LEU A 187 7.94 0.56 -2.23
CA LEU A 187 7.91 -0.78 -1.68
C LEU A 187 8.00 -1.80 -2.81
N THR A 188 8.77 -2.85 -2.60
CA THR A 188 8.69 -4.05 -3.41
C THR A 188 7.88 -5.08 -2.66
N LEU A 189 6.80 -5.53 -3.27
CA LEU A 189 5.90 -6.54 -2.75
C LEU A 189 6.03 -7.81 -3.57
N ASP A 190 5.96 -8.94 -2.89
CA ASP A 190 5.89 -10.27 -3.49
C ASP A 190 4.43 -10.72 -3.52
N GLN A 191 3.83 -10.80 -4.69
CA GLN A 191 2.47 -11.30 -4.85
C GLN A 191 2.50 -12.81 -5.02
N HIS A 192 1.83 -13.52 -4.11
CA HIS A 192 1.71 -14.96 -4.19
C HIS A 192 0.91 -15.36 -5.44
N PRO A 193 1.43 -16.26 -6.30
CA PRO A 193 0.84 -16.50 -7.62
C PRO A 193 -0.57 -17.11 -7.58
N THR A 194 -0.90 -17.86 -6.52
CA THR A 194 -2.20 -18.53 -6.38
C THR A 194 -3.20 -17.70 -5.58
N THR A 195 -2.75 -17.11 -4.46
CA THR A 195 -3.65 -16.43 -3.52
C THR A 195 -3.75 -14.93 -3.77
N GLY A 196 -2.81 -14.35 -4.54
CA GLY A 196 -2.71 -12.90 -4.73
C GLY A 196 -2.20 -12.13 -3.50
N HIS A 197 -1.95 -12.83 -2.40
CA HIS A 197 -1.47 -12.23 -1.14
C HIS A 197 -0.16 -11.46 -1.36
N LEU A 198 -0.08 -10.24 -0.83
CA LEU A 198 1.08 -9.37 -0.95
C LEU A 198 1.93 -9.41 0.32
N ARG A 199 3.23 -9.58 0.17
CA ARG A 199 4.20 -9.56 1.25
C ARG A 199 5.29 -8.52 0.98
N LEU A 200 5.60 -7.68 1.95
CA LEU A 200 6.71 -6.74 1.85
C LEU A 200 8.04 -7.49 1.73
N VAL A 201 8.81 -7.18 0.69
CA VAL A 201 10.16 -7.71 0.45
C VAL A 201 11.21 -6.68 0.81
N LYS A 202 11.02 -5.45 0.34
CA LYS A 202 11.89 -4.34 0.69
C LYS A 202 11.17 -3.00 0.67
N TYR A 203 11.65 -2.10 1.47
CA TYR A 203 11.22 -0.73 1.59
C TYR A 203 12.38 0.20 1.19
N HIS A 204 12.11 1.19 0.37
CA HIS A 204 13.10 2.14 -0.10
C HIS A 204 12.56 3.56 0.01
N ASN A 205 13.20 4.40 0.81
CA ASN A 205 12.91 5.84 0.80
C ASN A 205 13.47 6.45 -0.50
N VAL A 206 12.69 7.32 -1.12
CA VAL A 206 13.14 8.07 -2.29
C VAL A 206 14.16 9.09 -1.84
N ASP A 207 15.37 9.00 -2.40
CA ASP A 207 16.44 9.95 -2.14
C ASP A 207 16.19 11.25 -2.94
N THR A 208 15.58 12.24 -2.30
CA THR A 208 15.28 13.54 -2.92
C THR A 208 16.50 14.44 -3.05
N SER A 209 17.65 14.12 -2.42
CA SER A 209 18.90 14.87 -2.57
C SER A 209 19.38 14.90 -4.02
N LYS A 210 19.07 13.85 -4.78
CA LYS A 210 19.40 13.73 -6.22
C LYS A 210 18.48 14.55 -7.14
N ALA A 211 17.38 15.06 -6.61
CA ALA A 211 16.46 15.95 -7.34
C ALA A 211 16.79 17.44 -7.16
N HIS A 212 18.07 17.78 -7.06
CA HIS A 212 18.58 19.15 -6.90
C HIS A 212 18.04 19.86 -5.65
N GLY A 213 17.84 19.11 -4.58
CA GLY A 213 17.36 19.66 -3.31
C GLY A 213 15.89 20.08 -3.35
N LEU A 214 15.08 19.49 -4.22
CA LEU A 214 13.66 19.75 -4.27
C LEU A 214 13.02 19.35 -2.93
N TRP A 215 12.45 20.35 -2.25
CA TRP A 215 11.68 20.15 -1.03
C TRP A 215 10.26 19.75 -1.41
N ILE A 216 9.85 18.53 -1.06
CA ILE A 216 8.50 18.05 -1.30
C ILE A 216 7.69 18.27 -0.02
N THR A 217 6.63 19.06 -0.14
CA THR A 217 5.65 19.26 0.93
C THR A 217 4.27 18.83 0.43
N CYS A 218 3.43 18.33 1.32
CA CYS A 218 2.00 18.12 1.07
C CYS A 218 1.21 19.37 1.43
#